data_eec25bb8dcca6eba50e547e7b45fe705
#
_entry.id   eec25bb8dcca6eba50e547e7b45fe705
#
_cell.length_a   1.000
_cell.length_b   1.000
_cell.length_c   1.000
_cell.angle_alpha   90.00
_cell.angle_beta   90.00
_cell.angle_gamma   90.00
#
_symmetry.space_group_name_H-M   'P 1'
#
loop_
_entity.id
_entity.type
_entity.pdbx_description
1 polymer ?
#
loop_
_entity_poly.entity_id
_entity_poly.type
_entity_poly.pdbx_seq_one_letter_code
_entity_poly.pdbx_strand_id
1 'polypeptide(L)' 'MTRLLKVPEAALRLNISEKTTWKMVYARKVDVVRIGRSVRIPENSIEKLIDHGTIPADPDNQN' A
#
# COMPACT_ATOMS: atom_id res chain seq x y z
N MET A 1 11.37 4.59 14.18
CA MET A 1 9.90 4.77 14.13
C MET A 1 9.38 4.61 12.72
N THR A 2 8.28 3.90 12.59
CA THR A 2 7.68 3.67 11.28
C THR A 2 6.86 4.88 10.87
N ARG A 3 7.11 5.35 9.66
CA ARG A 3 6.33 6.43 9.08
C ARG A 3 4.99 5.88 8.58
N LEU A 4 3.94 6.65 8.73
CA LEU A 4 2.62 6.27 8.22
C LEU A 4 2.36 7.00 6.92
N LEU A 5 1.99 6.25 5.89
CA LEU A 5 1.75 6.79 4.57
C LEU A 5 0.25 6.83 4.26
N LYS A 6 -0.15 7.84 3.52
CA LYS A 6 -1.50 7.86 2.95
C LYS A 6 -1.56 6.84 1.81
N VAL A 7 -2.76 6.37 1.49
CA VAL A 7 -2.91 5.38 0.42
C VAL A 7 -2.30 5.87 -0.91
N PRO A 8 -2.52 7.12 -1.36
CA PRO A 8 -1.87 7.59 -2.57
C PRO A 8 -0.34 7.58 -2.49
N GLU A 9 0.21 7.90 -1.32
CA GLU A 9 1.66 7.85 -1.13
C GLU A 9 2.19 6.43 -1.22
N ALA A 10 1.48 5.47 -0.62
CA ALA A 10 1.87 4.07 -0.69
C ALA A 10 1.81 3.56 -2.14
N ALA A 11 0.79 3.97 -2.88
CA ALA A 11 0.65 3.62 -4.29
C ALA A 11 1.86 4.09 -5.10
N LEU A 12 2.31 5.32 -4.85
CA LEU A 12 3.49 5.86 -5.52
C LEU A 12 4.74 5.07 -5.17
N ARG A 13 4.90 4.69 -3.91
CA ARG A 13 6.06 3.92 -3.47
C ARG A 13 6.10 2.55 -4.14
N LEU A 14 4.93 1.94 -4.36
CA LEU A 14 4.82 0.63 -4.99
C LEU A 14 4.74 0.71 -6.51
N ASN A 15 4.59 1.91 -7.05
CA ASN A 15 4.40 2.15 -8.48
C ASN A 15 3.20 1.38 -9.03
N ILE A 16 2.10 1.43 -8.29
CA ILE A 16 0.83 0.83 -8.69
C ILE A 16 -0.27 1.87 -8.56
N SER A 17 -1.44 1.59 -9.11
CA SER A 17 -2.56 2.52 -9.01
C SER A 17 -3.09 2.58 -7.58
N GLU A 18 -3.71 3.70 -7.25
CA GLU A 18 -4.37 3.86 -5.95
C GLU A 18 -5.48 2.81 -5.78
N LYS A 19 -6.20 2.54 -6.86
CA LYS A 19 -7.26 1.54 -6.86
C LYS A 19 -6.74 0.16 -6.45
N THR A 20 -5.61 -0.25 -7.01
CA THR A 20 -5.00 -1.53 -6.67
C THR A 20 -4.51 -1.52 -5.22
N THR A 21 -3.99 -0.39 -4.74
CA THR A 21 -3.57 -0.26 -3.36
C THR A 21 -4.76 -0.44 -2.41
N TRP A 22 -5.91 0.15 -2.73
CA TRP A 22 -7.11 -0.05 -1.93
C TRP A 22 -7.58 -1.50 -1.92
N LYS A 23 -7.45 -2.21 -3.05
CA LYS A 23 -7.76 -3.64 -3.11
C LYS A 23 -6.89 -4.42 -2.14
N MET A 24 -5.60 -4.07 -2.05
CA MET A 24 -4.70 -4.71 -1.10
C MET A 24 -5.09 -4.44 0.34
N VAL A 25 -5.53 -3.22 0.63
CA VAL A 25 -6.01 -2.84 1.96
C VAL A 25 -7.22 -3.70 2.35
N TYR A 26 -8.20 -3.80 1.46
CA TYR A 26 -9.42 -4.57 1.73
C TYR A 26 -9.14 -6.08 1.83
N ALA A 27 -8.18 -6.57 1.06
CA ALA A 27 -7.80 -7.97 1.10
C ALA A 27 -6.86 -8.30 2.26
N ARG A 28 -6.51 -7.30 3.06
CA ARG A 28 -5.62 -7.43 4.21
C ARG A 28 -4.24 -7.97 3.84
N LYS A 29 -3.75 -7.59 2.68
CA LYS A 29 -2.40 -7.96 2.23
C LYS A 29 -1.34 -6.98 2.71
N VAL A 30 -1.75 -5.91 3.34
CA VAL A 30 -0.87 -4.88 3.89
C VAL A 30 -1.43 -4.43 5.23
N ASP A 31 -0.56 -4.11 6.16
CA ASP A 31 -0.98 -3.62 7.46
C ASP A 31 -1.57 -2.23 7.31
N VAL A 32 -2.57 -1.94 8.13
CA VAL A 32 -3.29 -0.66 8.06
C VAL A 32 -3.47 -0.12 9.47
N VAL A 33 -3.28 1.17 9.61
CA VAL A 33 -3.58 1.89 10.85
C VAL A 33 -4.73 2.83 10.58
N ARG A 34 -5.77 2.75 11.40
CA ARG A 34 -6.92 3.65 11.29
C ARG A 34 -6.82 4.71 12.36
N ILE A 35 -6.85 5.97 11.93
CA ILE A 35 -6.84 7.12 12.84
C ILE A 35 -8.10 7.92 12.55
N GLY A 36 -9.12 7.76 13.41
CA GLY A 36 -10.43 8.32 13.12
C GLY A 36 -11.00 7.73 11.84
N ARG A 37 -11.23 8.58 10.84
CA ARG A 37 -11.71 8.14 9.52
C ARG A 37 -10.58 7.97 8.52
N SER A 38 -9.35 8.23 8.96
CA SER A 38 -8.20 8.16 8.07
C SER A 38 -7.60 6.77 8.06
N VAL A 39 -7.17 6.33 6.88
CA VAL A 39 -6.47 5.07 6.71
C VAL A 39 -5.01 5.39 6.38
N ARG A 40 -4.10 4.76 7.10
CA ARG A 40 -2.67 4.94 6.89
C ARG A 40 -2.01 3.58 6.77
N ILE A 41 -0.96 3.53 5.98
CA ILE A 41 -0.20 2.30 5.76
C ILE A 41 1.21 2.51 6.32
N PRO A 42 1.64 1.68 7.29
CA PRO A 42 2.99 1.81 7.81
C PRO A 42 4.02 1.58 6.71
N GLU A 43 5.03 2.45 6.66
CA GLU A 43 6.07 2.36 5.64
C GLU A 43 6.79 1.01 5.66
N ASN A 44 7.02 0.45 6.84
CA ASN A 44 7.68 -0.84 6.94
C ASN A 44 6.86 -1.98 6.31
N SER A 45 5.53 -1.84 6.28
CA SER A 45 4.68 -2.81 5.61
C SER A 45 4.90 -2.77 4.10
N ILE A 46 5.09 -1.58 3.55
CA ILE A 46 5.40 -1.40 2.14
C ILE A 46 6.77 -1.99 1.82
N GLU A 47 7.74 -1.75 2.67
CA GLU A 47 9.09 -2.29 2.49
C GLU A 47 9.09 -3.82 2.48
N LYS A 48 8.29 -4.44 3.35
CA LYS A 48 8.16 -5.90 3.37
C LYS A 48 7.60 -6.43 2.07
N LEU A 49 6.60 -5.76 1.50
CA LEU A 49 6.02 -6.16 0.22
C LEU A 49 7.07 -6.11 -0.89
N ILE A 50 7.87 -5.05 -0.90
CA ILE A 50 8.92 -4.89 -1.90
C ILE A 50 9.97 -5.98 -1.75
N ASP A 51 10.42 -6.20 -0.52
CA ASP A 51 11.45 -7.20 -0.22
C ASP A 51 11.03 -8.61 -0.58
N HIS A 52 9.75 -8.93 -0.38
CA HIS A 52 9.23 -10.28 -0.65
C HIS A 52 8.73 -10.45 -2.08
N GLY A 53 8.72 -9.36 -2.86
CA GLY A 53 8.24 -9.43 -4.23
C GLY A 53 6.78 -9.85 -4.36
N THR A 54 5.96 -9.52 -3.36
CA THR A 54 4.57 -9.96 -3.32
C THR A 54 3.59 -8.93 -3.85
N ILE A 55 4.07 -7.97 -4.61
CA ILE A 55 3.21 -6.94 -5.20
C ILE A 55 2.49 -7.56 -6.39
N PRO A 56 1.15 -7.54 -6.42
CA PRO A 56 0.40 -8.13 -7.52
C PRO A 56 0.57 -7.33 -8.80
N ALA A 57 0.33 -7.99 -9.94
CA ALA A 57 0.27 -7.30 -11.21
C ALA A 57 -0.82 -6.23 -11.14
N ASP A 58 -0.58 -5.09 -11.74
CA ASP A 58 -1.50 -3.97 -11.70
C ASP A 58 -1.99 -3.60 -13.11
N PRO A 59 -3.13 -4.15 -13.53
CA PRO A 59 -3.67 -3.84 -14.84
C PRO A 59 -4.14 -2.39 -14.98
N ASP A 60 -4.35 -1.70 -13.88
CA ASP A 60 -4.81 -0.31 -13.88
C ASP A 60 -3.67 0.69 -13.96
N ASN A 61 -2.43 0.24 -13.84
CA ASN A 61 -1.26 1.11 -13.84
C ASN A 61 -0.16 0.48 -14.67
N GLN A 62 -0.32 0.53 -15.97
CA GLN A 62 0.64 -0.04 -16.90
C GLN A 62 1.75 0.96 -17.21
N ASN A 63 2.96 0.56 -16.96
CA ASN A 63 4.15 1.34 -17.28
C ASN A 63 4.92 0.68 -18.41
#